data_8c9482da3f0d4449be99f46f37e2237e
#
_entry.id   8c9482da3f0d4449be99f46f37e2237e
#
_cell.length_a   1.000
_cell.length_b   1.000
_cell.length_c   1.000
_cell.angle_alpha   90.00
_cell.angle_beta   90.00
_cell.angle_gamma   90.00
#
_symmetry.space_group_name_H-M   'P 1'
#
loop_
_entity.id
_entity.type
_entity.pdbx_description
1 polymer ?
#
loop_
_entity_poly.entity_id
_entity_poly.type
_entity_poly.pdbx_seq_one_letter_code
_entity_poly.pdbx_strand_id
1 'polypeptide(L)'
;MGISRRATAHWEGDLKTGRGQLSTPDSGLMDNTRYAFSSRFGDEKGTNPEELIAAAHAGCFTMALSAKLTEAGHPPTRLDTEAKVDLSMEGGPALSQIRLKVEAEVPGIDDSKFQSIAEDAKANCPVSKALSAVPISLQATLKG
;
A
#
# COMPACT_ATOMS: atom_id res chain seq x y z
N MET A 1 -14.91 18.41 5.36
CA MET A 1 -13.76 19.13 4.81
C MET A 1 -12.75 18.15 4.22
N GLY A 2 -12.32 18.39 3.00
CA GLY A 2 -11.42 17.49 2.31
C GLY A 2 -9.99 18.01 2.24
N ILE A 3 -9.07 17.09 2.03
CA ILE A 3 -7.67 17.40 1.80
C ILE A 3 -7.31 16.83 0.44
N SER A 4 -6.61 17.60 -0.39
CA SER A 4 -6.18 17.15 -1.71
C SER A 4 -4.68 16.93 -1.73
N ARG A 5 -4.26 15.87 -2.37
CA ARG A 5 -2.86 15.58 -2.67
C ARG A 5 -2.77 15.27 -4.15
N ARG A 6 -1.70 15.69 -4.80
CA ARG A 6 -1.57 15.52 -6.23
C ARG A 6 -0.25 14.89 -6.62
N ALA A 7 -0.27 14.26 -7.76
CA ALA A 7 0.93 13.76 -8.41
C ALA A 7 0.78 14.03 -9.90
N THR A 8 1.88 14.12 -10.60
CA THR A 8 1.89 14.31 -12.05
C THR A 8 2.69 13.22 -12.73
N ALA A 9 2.35 12.93 -13.98
CA ALA A 9 3.08 11.97 -14.79
C ALA A 9 3.34 12.58 -16.17
N HIS A 10 4.51 12.30 -16.70
CA HIS A 10 4.92 12.70 -18.03
C HIS A 10 5.42 11.49 -18.78
N TRP A 11 5.08 11.37 -20.05
CA TRP A 11 5.51 10.26 -20.89
C TRP A 11 5.86 10.74 -22.28
N GLU A 12 6.95 10.22 -22.85
CA GLU A 12 7.35 10.50 -24.22
C GLU A 12 7.64 9.18 -24.94
N GLY A 13 7.07 9.04 -26.13
CA GLY A 13 7.32 7.89 -26.99
C GLY A 13 6.29 6.79 -26.85
N ASP A 14 6.57 5.66 -27.49
CA ASP A 14 5.67 4.51 -27.41
C ASP A 14 5.82 3.78 -26.07
N LEU A 15 4.96 2.80 -25.84
CA LEU A 15 4.92 2.10 -24.55
C LEU A 15 6.23 1.41 -24.21
N LYS A 16 6.80 0.68 -25.16
CA LYS A 16 7.96 -0.18 -24.88
C LYS A 16 9.29 0.54 -24.86
N THR A 17 9.46 1.53 -25.71
CA THR A 17 10.73 2.25 -25.85
C THR A 17 10.71 3.65 -25.28
N GLY A 18 9.54 4.13 -24.89
CA GLY A 18 9.39 5.47 -24.34
C GLY A 18 9.92 5.59 -22.91
N ARG A 19 9.80 6.77 -22.38
CA ARG A 19 10.25 7.06 -21.01
C ARG A 19 9.24 7.91 -20.27
N GLY A 20 9.08 7.59 -19.00
CA GLY A 20 8.15 8.28 -18.13
C GLY A 20 8.81 8.85 -16.89
N GLN A 21 8.14 9.81 -16.30
CA GLN A 21 8.57 10.44 -15.05
C GLN A 21 7.34 10.71 -14.20
N LEU A 22 7.50 10.50 -12.90
CA LEU A 22 6.47 10.77 -11.90
C LEU A 22 6.98 11.82 -10.94
N SER A 23 6.10 12.71 -10.53
CA SER A 23 6.44 13.73 -9.53
C SER A 23 5.34 13.88 -8.51
N THR A 24 5.73 14.14 -7.27
CA THR A 24 4.81 14.46 -6.17
C THR A 24 5.14 15.86 -5.69
N PRO A 25 4.66 16.91 -6.40
CA PRO A 25 5.12 18.27 -6.15
C PRO A 25 4.78 18.83 -4.78
N ASP A 26 3.73 18.32 -4.14
CA ASP A 26 3.35 18.82 -2.81
C ASP A 26 4.37 18.44 -1.74
N SER A 27 4.88 17.21 -1.79
CA SER A 27 5.87 16.73 -0.83
C SER A 27 7.32 16.90 -1.32
N GLY A 28 7.49 16.92 -2.64
CA GLY A 28 8.83 16.89 -3.24
C GLY A 28 9.51 15.53 -3.14
N LEU A 29 8.82 14.51 -2.63
CA LEU A 29 9.41 13.18 -2.46
C LEU A 29 9.84 12.56 -3.77
N MET A 30 9.00 12.67 -4.80
CA MET A 30 9.34 12.22 -6.14
C MET A 30 9.45 13.47 -7.02
N ASP A 31 10.59 13.60 -7.71
CA ASP A 31 10.84 14.70 -8.59
C ASP A 31 11.40 14.15 -9.90
N ASN A 32 10.54 14.09 -10.92
CA ASN A 32 10.86 13.50 -12.21
C ASN A 32 11.45 12.09 -12.07
N THR A 33 10.86 11.31 -11.17
CA THR A 33 11.30 9.96 -10.88
C THR A 33 10.96 9.04 -12.06
N ARG A 34 11.98 8.33 -12.56
CA ARG A 34 11.84 7.50 -13.75
C ARG A 34 10.91 6.32 -13.53
N TYR A 35 10.04 6.06 -14.50
CA TYR A 35 9.35 4.80 -14.64
C TYR A 35 9.24 4.48 -16.14
N ALA A 36 9.14 3.20 -16.47
CA ALA A 36 9.12 2.76 -17.85
C ALA A 36 8.49 1.37 -17.94
N PHE A 37 8.26 0.92 -19.17
CA PHE A 37 7.77 -0.43 -19.41
C PHE A 37 8.66 -1.47 -18.70
N SER A 38 9.97 -1.32 -18.80
CA SER A 38 10.93 -2.25 -18.21
C SER A 38 10.97 -2.22 -16.68
N SER A 39 10.63 -1.10 -16.05
CA SER A 39 10.56 -1.05 -14.58
C SER A 39 9.23 -1.56 -14.05
N ARG A 40 8.22 -1.65 -14.91
CA ARG A 40 6.90 -2.18 -14.53
C ARG A 40 6.76 -3.67 -14.83
N PHE A 41 7.20 -4.10 -15.99
CA PHE A 41 7.00 -5.47 -16.48
C PHE A 41 8.30 -6.29 -16.59
N GLY A 42 9.43 -5.69 -16.29
CA GLY A 42 10.74 -6.34 -16.35
C GLY A 42 11.56 -6.10 -15.09
N ASP A 43 12.86 -6.23 -15.22
CA ASP A 43 13.78 -6.18 -14.09
C ASP A 43 14.54 -4.86 -13.94
N GLU A 44 14.26 -3.87 -14.78
CA GLU A 44 14.94 -2.58 -14.68
C GLU A 44 14.55 -1.91 -13.36
N LYS A 45 15.52 -1.32 -12.69
CA LYS A 45 15.27 -0.56 -11.46
C LYS A 45 14.54 0.73 -11.78
N GLY A 46 13.56 1.05 -10.96
CA GLY A 46 12.71 2.20 -11.10
C GLY A 46 11.40 1.88 -10.43
N THR A 47 10.53 2.86 -10.32
CA THR A 47 9.23 2.63 -9.71
C THR A 47 8.19 2.21 -10.76
N ASN A 48 7.01 1.85 -10.28
CA ASN A 48 5.88 1.47 -11.09
C ASN A 48 4.60 1.70 -10.29
N PRO A 49 3.43 1.73 -10.96
CA PRO A 49 2.17 1.96 -10.26
C PRO A 49 1.85 0.97 -9.16
N GLU A 50 2.17 -0.31 -9.37
CA GLU A 50 1.88 -1.36 -8.38
C GLU A 50 2.66 -1.16 -7.09
N GLU A 51 3.94 -0.78 -7.20
CA GLU A 51 4.76 -0.47 -6.04
C GLU A 51 4.22 0.73 -5.28
N LEU A 52 3.79 1.76 -5.99
CA LEU A 52 3.24 2.96 -5.36
C LEU A 52 1.91 2.68 -4.67
N ILE A 53 1.07 1.83 -5.26
CA ILE A 53 -0.17 1.37 -4.61
C ILE A 53 0.18 0.59 -3.35
N ALA A 54 1.17 -0.31 -3.42
CA ALA A 54 1.60 -1.08 -2.26
C ALA A 54 2.09 -0.18 -1.13
N ALA A 55 2.89 0.83 -1.45
CA ALA A 55 3.39 1.79 -0.45
C ALA A 55 2.24 2.56 0.20
N ALA A 56 1.29 3.04 -0.60
CA ALA A 56 0.12 3.76 -0.10
C ALA A 56 -0.72 2.88 0.81
N HIS A 57 -0.95 1.62 0.41
CA HIS A 57 -1.79 0.69 1.16
C HIS A 57 -1.13 0.29 2.48
N ALA A 58 0.17 -0.03 2.43
CA ALA A 58 0.92 -0.37 3.65
C ALA A 58 0.87 0.79 4.65
N GLY A 59 1.11 2.01 4.19
CA GLY A 59 1.08 3.18 5.06
C GLY A 59 -0.29 3.45 5.66
N CYS A 60 -1.33 3.42 4.84
CA CYS A 60 -2.69 3.68 5.28
C CYS A 60 -3.19 2.62 6.26
N PHE A 61 -3.00 1.34 5.94
CA PHE A 61 -3.40 0.24 6.81
C PHE A 61 -2.69 0.34 8.17
N THR A 62 -1.38 0.59 8.15
CA THR A 62 -0.59 0.67 9.39
C THR A 62 -1.07 1.79 10.30
N MET A 63 -1.34 2.96 9.75
CA MET A 63 -1.89 4.07 10.53
C MET A 63 -3.29 3.76 11.05
N ALA A 64 -4.13 3.14 10.23
CA ALA A 64 -5.47 2.74 10.65
C ALA A 64 -5.42 1.74 11.81
N LEU A 65 -4.51 0.76 11.71
CA LEU A 65 -4.33 -0.22 12.78
C LEU A 65 -3.85 0.44 14.06
N SER A 66 -2.86 1.34 13.96
CA SER A 66 -2.36 2.07 15.12
C SER A 66 -3.49 2.87 15.81
N ALA A 67 -4.30 3.57 15.00
CA ALA A 67 -5.41 4.36 15.55
C ALA A 67 -6.42 3.47 16.29
N LYS A 68 -6.79 2.34 15.71
CA LYS A 68 -7.78 1.44 16.32
C LYS A 68 -7.25 0.76 17.58
N LEU A 69 -5.97 0.38 17.57
CA LEU A 69 -5.34 -0.17 18.78
C LEU A 69 -5.28 0.87 19.89
N THR A 70 -4.95 2.10 19.56
CA THR A 70 -4.90 3.19 20.51
C THR A 70 -6.28 3.47 21.12
N GLU A 71 -7.33 3.51 20.27
CA GLU A 71 -8.71 3.69 20.73
C GLU A 71 -9.14 2.56 21.68
N ALA A 72 -8.64 1.35 21.45
CA ALA A 72 -8.97 0.20 22.29
C ALA A 72 -8.17 0.16 23.60
N GLY A 73 -7.29 1.13 23.82
CA GLY A 73 -6.47 1.22 25.01
C GLY A 73 -5.17 0.45 24.93
N HIS A 74 -4.76 0.04 23.73
CA HIS A 74 -3.56 -0.73 23.50
C HIS A 74 -2.68 -0.11 22.41
N PRO A 75 -2.11 1.08 22.64
CA PRO A 75 -1.24 1.68 21.63
C PRO A 75 -0.06 0.76 21.31
N PRO A 76 0.27 0.57 20.03
CA PRO A 76 1.34 -0.35 19.66
C PRO A 76 2.71 0.24 19.96
N THR A 77 3.65 -0.63 20.31
CA THR A 77 5.06 -0.26 20.39
C THR A 77 5.65 -0.20 19.00
N ARG A 78 5.26 -1.16 18.13
CA ARG A 78 5.80 -1.25 16.79
C ARG A 78 4.84 -1.99 15.87
N LEU A 79 4.73 -1.51 14.65
CA LEU A 79 3.99 -2.18 13.58
C LEU A 79 4.87 -2.18 12.34
N ASP A 80 5.11 -3.36 11.78
CA ASP A 80 5.83 -3.50 10.51
C ASP A 80 4.92 -4.18 9.52
N THR A 81 4.65 -3.49 8.42
CA THR A 81 3.71 -3.96 7.40
C THR A 81 4.38 -4.09 6.04
N GLU A 82 4.10 -5.20 5.38
CA GLU A 82 4.45 -5.39 3.98
C GLU A 82 3.15 -5.52 3.19
N ALA A 83 3.08 -4.83 2.06
CA ALA A 83 1.98 -4.98 1.11
C ALA A 83 2.55 -5.47 -0.20
N LYS A 84 1.90 -6.47 -0.79
CA LYS A 84 2.25 -6.97 -2.12
C LYS A 84 1.03 -6.82 -3.03
N VAL A 85 1.24 -6.18 -4.16
CA VAL A 85 0.21 -5.99 -5.17
C VAL A 85 0.59 -6.83 -6.38
N ASP A 86 -0.26 -7.79 -6.74
CA ASP A 86 0.00 -8.66 -7.87
C ASP A 86 -0.68 -8.12 -9.12
N LEU A 87 0.07 -8.06 -10.21
CA LEU A 87 -0.43 -7.69 -11.52
C LEU A 87 -0.56 -8.95 -12.37
N SER A 88 -1.77 -9.25 -12.85
CA SER A 88 -2.01 -10.36 -13.73
C SER A 88 -2.15 -9.86 -15.16
N MET A 89 -1.59 -10.61 -16.09
CA MET A 89 -1.71 -10.29 -17.52
C MET A 89 -2.79 -11.13 -18.21
N GLU A 90 -3.44 -12.04 -17.49
CA GLU A 90 -4.52 -12.87 -18.05
C GLU A 90 -5.73 -12.00 -18.39
N GLY A 91 -6.16 -12.05 -19.65
CA GLY A 91 -7.28 -11.24 -20.10
C GLY A 91 -6.98 -9.75 -20.17
N GLY A 92 -5.70 -9.39 -20.17
CA GLY A 92 -5.23 -8.01 -20.11
C GLY A 92 -4.69 -7.67 -18.72
N PRO A 93 -3.93 -6.58 -18.59
CA PRO A 93 -3.34 -6.23 -17.30
C PRO A 93 -4.38 -5.82 -16.28
N ALA A 94 -4.32 -6.43 -15.09
CA ALA A 94 -5.23 -6.12 -14.00
C ALA A 94 -4.56 -6.45 -12.67
N LEU A 95 -4.90 -5.67 -11.64
CA LEU A 95 -4.46 -5.99 -10.28
C LEU A 95 -5.28 -7.19 -9.80
N SER A 96 -4.63 -8.31 -9.56
CA SER A 96 -5.33 -9.57 -9.27
C SER A 96 -5.56 -9.80 -7.78
N GLN A 97 -4.64 -9.37 -6.93
CA GLN A 97 -4.81 -9.46 -5.48
C GLN A 97 -3.82 -8.55 -4.77
N ILE A 98 -4.16 -8.23 -3.53
CA ILE A 98 -3.29 -7.49 -2.62
C ILE A 98 -3.14 -8.34 -1.37
N ARG A 99 -1.90 -8.49 -0.90
CA ARG A 99 -1.60 -9.25 0.31
C ARG A 99 -0.94 -8.33 1.32
N LEU A 100 -1.58 -8.16 2.49
CA LEU A 100 -1.04 -7.39 3.60
C LEU A 100 -0.50 -8.35 4.65
N LYS A 101 0.67 -8.05 5.16
CA LYS A 101 1.28 -8.81 6.24
C LYS A 101 1.80 -7.82 7.27
N VAL A 102 1.37 -7.98 8.53
CA VAL A 102 1.82 -7.11 9.61
C VAL A 102 2.35 -7.93 10.77
N GLU A 103 3.48 -7.48 11.34
CA GLU A 103 4.03 -7.98 12.59
C GLU A 103 3.94 -6.85 13.59
N ALA A 104 3.36 -7.12 14.74
CA ALA A 104 3.03 -6.08 15.72
C ALA A 104 3.54 -6.42 17.11
N GLU A 105 4.03 -5.41 17.82
CA GLU A 105 4.29 -5.47 19.25
C GLU A 105 3.29 -4.55 19.92
N VAL A 106 2.34 -5.14 20.66
CA VAL A 106 1.25 -4.41 21.29
C VAL A 106 1.12 -4.89 22.75
N PRO A 107 1.63 -4.12 23.71
CA PRO A 107 1.57 -4.55 25.11
C PRO A 107 0.15 -4.72 25.63
N GLY A 108 -0.07 -5.82 26.35
CA GLY A 108 -1.29 -6.04 27.10
C GLY A 108 -2.50 -6.49 26.31
N ILE A 109 -2.37 -6.76 25.02
CA ILE A 109 -3.50 -7.22 24.22
C ILE A 109 -3.43 -8.73 24.02
N ASP A 110 -4.59 -9.40 23.99
CA ASP A 110 -4.62 -10.81 23.60
C ASP A 110 -4.74 -10.93 22.07
N ASP A 111 -4.34 -12.09 21.55
CA ASP A 111 -4.29 -12.29 20.11
C ASP A 111 -5.68 -12.23 19.46
N SER A 112 -6.70 -12.74 20.11
CA SER A 112 -8.06 -12.71 19.57
C SER A 112 -8.53 -11.28 19.33
N LYS A 113 -8.30 -10.40 20.30
CA LYS A 113 -8.66 -8.99 20.18
C LYS A 113 -7.81 -8.29 19.12
N PHE A 114 -6.51 -8.60 19.10
CA PHE A 114 -5.62 -8.06 18.08
C PHE A 114 -6.07 -8.44 16.67
N GLN A 115 -6.40 -9.71 16.43
CA GLN A 115 -6.87 -10.16 15.12
C GLN A 115 -8.14 -9.45 14.68
N SER A 116 -9.08 -9.28 15.59
CA SER A 116 -10.34 -8.59 15.31
C SER A 116 -10.10 -7.12 14.91
N ILE A 117 -9.22 -6.44 15.64
CA ILE A 117 -8.88 -5.05 15.36
C ILE A 117 -8.13 -4.94 14.02
N ALA A 118 -7.22 -5.87 13.75
CA ALA A 118 -6.48 -5.87 12.49
C ALA A 118 -7.40 -6.08 11.28
N GLU A 119 -8.37 -6.99 11.38
CA GLU A 119 -9.35 -7.20 10.31
C GLU A 119 -10.22 -5.96 10.10
N ASP A 120 -10.62 -5.30 11.17
CA ASP A 120 -11.38 -4.06 11.09
C ASP A 120 -10.57 -2.95 10.41
N ALA A 121 -9.28 -2.83 10.75
CA ALA A 121 -8.40 -1.87 10.10
C ALA A 121 -8.25 -2.14 8.61
N LYS A 122 -8.11 -3.43 8.23
CA LYS A 122 -8.05 -3.82 6.82
C LYS A 122 -9.32 -3.40 6.07
N ALA A 123 -10.47 -3.66 6.64
CA ALA A 123 -11.74 -3.38 5.98
C ALA A 123 -12.02 -1.88 5.85
N ASN A 124 -11.57 -1.08 6.79
CA ASN A 124 -11.97 0.32 6.91
C ASN A 124 -10.90 1.35 6.58
N CYS A 125 -9.67 0.93 6.31
CA CYS A 125 -8.65 1.88 5.85
C CYS A 125 -9.09 2.47 4.50
N PRO A 126 -8.99 3.80 4.32
CA PRO A 126 -9.50 4.44 3.09
C PRO A 126 -8.93 3.87 1.79
N VAL A 127 -7.66 3.44 1.80
CA VAL A 127 -7.06 2.83 0.60
C VAL A 127 -7.67 1.45 0.33
N SER A 128 -7.90 0.63 1.37
CA SER A 128 -8.61 -0.65 1.20
C SER A 128 -9.99 -0.45 0.60
N LYS A 129 -10.71 0.58 1.05
CA LYS A 129 -12.03 0.89 0.49
C LYS A 129 -11.93 1.29 -0.98
N ALA A 130 -10.95 2.13 -1.31
CA ALA A 130 -10.73 2.56 -2.69
C ALA A 130 -10.38 1.38 -3.61
N LEU A 131 -9.67 0.39 -3.07
CA LEU A 131 -9.22 -0.79 -3.82
C LEU A 131 -10.13 -2.00 -3.64
N SER A 132 -11.38 -1.80 -3.22
CA SER A 132 -12.30 -2.88 -2.86
C SER A 132 -12.65 -3.83 -4.00
N ALA A 133 -12.41 -3.43 -5.26
CA ALA A 133 -12.60 -4.31 -6.40
C ALA A 133 -11.52 -5.40 -6.50
N VAL A 134 -10.44 -5.28 -5.74
CA VAL A 134 -9.33 -6.23 -5.74
C VAL A 134 -9.41 -7.05 -4.44
N PRO A 135 -9.28 -8.38 -4.50
CA PRO A 135 -9.24 -9.19 -3.28
C PRO A 135 -8.05 -8.78 -2.40
N ILE A 136 -8.33 -8.52 -1.12
CA ILE A 136 -7.32 -8.12 -0.15
C ILE A 136 -7.27 -9.15 0.96
N SER A 137 -6.11 -9.77 1.19
CA SER A 137 -5.91 -10.70 2.30
C SER A 137 -5.01 -10.07 3.35
N LEU A 138 -5.12 -10.55 4.58
CA LEU A 138 -4.33 -10.07 5.70
C LEU A 138 -3.77 -11.23 6.51
N GLN A 139 -2.48 -11.16 6.79
CA GLN A 139 -1.83 -12.04 7.75
C GLN A 139 -1.28 -11.13 8.86
N ALA A 140 -1.87 -11.22 10.05
CA ALA A 140 -1.48 -10.39 11.18
C ALA A 140 -0.86 -11.27 12.27
N THR A 141 0.33 -10.90 12.72
CA THR A 141 1.07 -11.64 13.73
C THR A 141 1.37 -10.74 14.92
N LEU A 142 0.94 -11.18 16.09
CA LEU A 142 1.24 -10.48 17.33
C LEU A 142 2.52 -11.09 17.93
N LYS A 143 3.51 -10.23 18.14
CA LYS A 143 4.81 -10.61 18.70
C LYS A 143 4.91 -10.10 20.14
N GLY A 144 4.87 -10.98 21.08
CA GLY A 144 5.00 -10.63 22.49
C GLY A 144 3.96 -9.68 23.02
#